data_009074ee1185ceb36fad64594d6c41d0
#
_entry.id   009074ee1185ceb36fad64594d6c41d0
#
_cell.length_a   1.000
_cell.length_b   1.000
_cell.length_c   1.000
_cell.angle_alpha   90.00
_cell.angle_beta   90.00
_cell.angle_gamma   90.00
#
_symmetry.space_group_name_H-M   'P 1'
#
loop_
_entity.id
_entity.type
_entity.pdbx_description
1 polymer ?
#
loop_
_entity_poly.entity_id
_entity_poly.type
_entity_poly.pdbx_seq_one_letter_code
_entity_poly.pdbx_strand_id
1 'polypeptide(L)'
;SPVAGGTLLPRIGRGFRELRKIGLVDAEMPKIHAAQAAGCAPVVHALKEGLDYPEPVKPETIAKSIAIGNPADGFQVLETVRETGGSGAMVNDEQIVDAIKLLARTEGIFTEPAGGTTLAATLVLVKEGVIDPDDSVVLAITGNGYKTSDAVSDWVTTPVQLGRSLKEFEAYLGSRPMEATRKPPTHDKG
;
A
#
# COMPACT_ATOMS: atom_id res chain seq x y z
N SER A 1 -3.58 3.44 6.49
CA SER A 1 -2.47 2.64 7.03
C SER A 1 -2.74 1.15 6.81
N PRO A 2 -1.70 0.33 6.50
CA PRO A 2 -1.86 -1.11 6.41
C PRO A 2 -2.14 -1.70 7.79
N VAL A 3 -2.94 -2.77 7.86
CA VAL A 3 -3.28 -3.46 9.11
C VAL A 3 -2.90 -4.93 9.02
N ALA A 4 -1.99 -5.34 9.91
CA ALA A 4 -1.60 -6.72 10.17
C ALA A 4 -2.19 -7.18 11.51
N GLY A 5 -1.37 -7.30 12.56
CA GLY A 5 -1.81 -7.58 13.92
C GLY A 5 -2.57 -6.45 14.63
N GLY A 6 -2.60 -5.26 14.01
CA GLY A 6 -3.37 -4.12 14.50
C GLY A 6 -2.58 -3.10 15.33
N THR A 7 -1.27 -3.28 15.52
CA THR A 7 -0.50 -2.42 16.44
C THR A 7 -0.23 -1.01 15.88
N LEU A 8 0.11 -0.87 14.59
CA LEU A 8 0.56 0.42 14.02
C LEU A 8 -0.56 1.48 14.03
N LEU A 9 -1.72 1.16 13.49
CA LEU A 9 -2.81 2.12 13.26
C LEU A 9 -3.28 2.79 14.57
N PRO A 10 -3.59 2.06 15.65
CA PRO A 10 -3.97 2.67 16.91
C PRO A 10 -2.86 3.53 17.55
N ARG A 11 -1.59 3.17 17.31
CA ARG A 11 -0.46 3.96 17.80
C ARG A 11 -0.32 5.30 17.08
N ILE A 12 -0.62 5.34 15.77
CA ILE A 12 -0.73 6.61 15.03
C ILE A 12 -1.81 7.49 15.67
N GLY A 13 -3.01 6.97 15.85
CA GLY A 13 -4.10 7.70 16.50
C GLY A 13 -3.75 8.18 17.91
N ARG A 14 -3.10 7.33 18.70
CA ARG A 14 -2.60 7.69 20.02
C ARG A 14 -1.57 8.82 19.96
N GLY A 15 -0.63 8.76 19.03
CA GLY A 15 0.37 9.81 18.84
C GLY A 15 -0.26 11.17 18.58
N PHE A 16 -1.26 11.26 17.69
CA PHE A 16 -1.99 12.49 17.44
C PHE A 16 -2.72 12.99 18.68
N ARG A 17 -3.38 12.11 19.44
CA ARG A 17 -4.04 12.50 20.72
C ARG A 17 -3.04 13.05 21.73
N GLU A 18 -1.86 12.45 21.87
CA GLU A 18 -0.80 12.91 22.76
C GLU A 18 -0.25 14.28 22.33
N LEU A 19 0.04 14.47 21.03
CA LEU A 19 0.52 15.75 20.50
C LEU A 19 -0.48 16.89 20.72
N ARG A 20 -1.78 16.62 20.52
CA ARG A 20 -2.84 17.60 20.83
C ARG A 20 -2.92 17.91 22.34
N LYS A 21 -2.84 16.88 23.17
CA LYS A 21 -2.93 17.05 24.65
C LYS A 21 -1.81 17.95 25.21
N ILE A 22 -0.62 17.92 24.61
CA ILE A 22 0.50 18.77 25.03
C ILE A 22 0.60 20.09 24.24
N GLY A 23 -0.39 20.39 23.40
CA GLY A 23 -0.48 21.66 22.69
C GLY A 23 0.51 21.83 21.51
N LEU A 24 1.11 20.73 21.03
CA LEU A 24 2.00 20.78 19.85
C LEU A 24 1.24 20.76 18.53
N VAL A 25 0.01 20.31 18.52
CA VAL A 25 -0.87 20.27 17.36
C VAL A 25 -2.25 20.78 17.77
N ASP A 26 -2.73 21.80 17.09
CA ASP A 26 -4.05 22.42 17.33
C ASP A 26 -5.08 22.05 16.23
N ALA A 27 -4.78 21.02 15.43
CA ALA A 27 -5.69 20.54 14.41
C ALA A 27 -6.68 19.51 14.97
N GLU A 28 -7.79 19.31 14.26
CA GLU A 28 -8.68 18.19 14.51
C GLU A 28 -7.97 16.85 14.29
N MET A 29 -8.51 15.78 14.88
CA MET A 29 -7.98 14.44 14.65
C MET A 29 -8.12 14.07 13.16
N PRO A 30 -7.05 13.58 12.51
CA PRO A 30 -7.17 13.10 11.16
C PRO A 30 -8.07 11.86 11.13
N LYS A 31 -8.85 11.69 10.07
CA LYS A 31 -9.55 10.44 9.79
C LYS A 31 -8.50 9.36 9.51
N ILE A 32 -8.58 8.24 10.20
CA ILE A 32 -7.61 7.15 10.06
C ILE A 32 -8.29 5.95 9.40
N HIS A 33 -7.80 5.57 8.21
CA HIS A 33 -8.38 4.51 7.41
C HIS A 33 -7.53 3.23 7.47
N ALA A 34 -8.21 2.09 7.53
CA ALA A 34 -7.58 0.76 7.53
C ALA A 34 -7.48 0.19 6.10
N ALA A 35 -6.31 -0.38 5.76
CA ALA A 35 -6.07 -1.05 4.50
C ALA A 35 -5.69 -2.51 4.73
N GLN A 36 -6.39 -3.45 4.11
CA GLN A 36 -6.07 -4.89 4.16
C GLN A 36 -6.17 -5.53 2.77
N ALA A 37 -5.44 -6.64 2.58
CA ALA A 37 -5.60 -7.48 1.41
C ALA A 37 -6.91 -8.28 1.51
N ALA A 38 -7.68 -8.40 0.43
CA ALA A 38 -8.97 -9.09 0.43
C ALA A 38 -8.86 -10.56 0.89
N GLY A 39 -7.75 -11.23 0.57
CA GLY A 39 -7.47 -12.58 1.07
C GLY A 39 -7.10 -12.66 2.56
N CYS A 40 -7.05 -11.52 3.28
CA CYS A 40 -6.84 -11.47 4.73
C CYS A 40 -7.31 -10.12 5.29
N ALA A 41 -8.62 -9.90 5.42
CA ALA A 41 -9.21 -8.61 5.79
C ALA A 41 -10.16 -8.67 7.00
N PRO A 42 -9.79 -9.34 8.12
CA PRO A 42 -10.71 -9.52 9.25
C PRO A 42 -11.19 -8.20 9.84
N VAL A 43 -10.32 -7.18 9.91
CA VAL A 43 -10.68 -5.87 10.46
C VAL A 43 -11.61 -5.09 9.53
N VAL A 44 -11.33 -5.08 8.21
CA VAL A 44 -12.19 -4.37 7.26
C VAL A 44 -13.56 -5.03 7.15
N HIS A 45 -13.65 -6.36 7.23
CA HIS A 45 -14.93 -7.06 7.33
C HIS A 45 -15.70 -6.61 8.56
N ALA A 46 -15.07 -6.64 9.74
CA ALA A 46 -15.71 -6.21 10.98
C ALA A 46 -16.18 -4.73 10.94
N LEU A 47 -15.40 -3.84 10.30
CA LEU A 47 -15.82 -2.43 10.09
C LEU A 47 -17.06 -2.34 9.23
N LYS A 48 -17.13 -3.08 8.12
CA LYS A 48 -18.25 -3.05 7.17
C LYS A 48 -19.53 -3.68 7.74
N GLU A 49 -19.38 -4.70 8.56
CA GLU A 49 -20.49 -5.42 9.19
C GLU A 49 -20.91 -4.84 10.54
N GLY A 50 -20.18 -3.84 11.04
CA GLY A 50 -20.49 -3.21 12.33
C GLY A 50 -20.17 -4.08 13.55
N LEU A 51 -19.28 -5.08 13.40
CA LEU A 51 -18.90 -5.99 14.47
C LEU A 51 -17.97 -5.31 15.48
N ASP A 52 -18.06 -5.68 16.75
CA ASP A 52 -17.19 -5.17 17.80
C ASP A 52 -15.79 -5.82 17.78
N TYR A 53 -15.66 -7.02 17.23
CA TYR A 53 -14.43 -7.78 17.15
C TYR A 53 -14.25 -8.36 15.75
N PRO A 54 -12.99 -8.37 15.20
CA PRO A 54 -12.71 -9.07 13.96
C PRO A 54 -12.88 -10.58 14.12
N GLU A 55 -13.55 -11.21 13.18
CA GLU A 55 -13.61 -12.67 13.11
C GLU A 55 -12.33 -13.23 12.46
N PRO A 56 -11.74 -14.31 13.02
CA PRO A 56 -10.55 -14.91 12.45
C PRO A 56 -10.77 -15.44 11.03
N VAL A 57 -9.81 -15.18 10.13
CA VAL A 57 -9.80 -15.67 8.76
C VAL A 57 -8.53 -16.44 8.44
N LYS A 58 -8.57 -17.36 7.48
CA LYS A 58 -7.36 -18.01 6.96
C LYS A 58 -6.72 -17.10 5.92
N PRO A 59 -5.46 -16.67 6.10
CA PRO A 59 -4.80 -15.77 5.16
C PRO A 59 -4.48 -16.46 3.82
N GLU A 60 -4.83 -15.77 2.71
CA GLU A 60 -4.50 -16.18 1.35
C GLU A 60 -4.21 -14.93 0.50
N THR A 61 -2.98 -14.43 0.53
CA THR A 61 -2.56 -13.21 -0.18
C THR A 61 -1.06 -13.17 -0.38
N ILE A 62 -0.59 -12.41 -1.38
CA ILE A 62 0.82 -12.06 -1.59
C ILE A 62 1.35 -11.09 -0.53
N ALA A 63 0.49 -10.36 0.17
CA ALA A 63 0.86 -9.38 1.19
C ALA A 63 1.24 -10.08 2.51
N LYS A 64 2.30 -10.89 2.49
CA LYS A 64 2.72 -11.78 3.59
C LYS A 64 2.97 -11.05 4.90
N SER A 65 3.54 -9.84 4.87
CA SER A 65 3.84 -9.04 6.08
C SER A 65 2.59 -8.55 6.82
N ILE A 66 1.43 -8.52 6.16
CA ILE A 66 0.14 -8.14 6.76
C ILE A 66 -0.89 -9.28 6.77
N ALA A 67 -0.48 -10.49 6.45
CA ALA A 67 -1.34 -11.67 6.40
C ALA A 67 -1.58 -12.27 7.81
N ILE A 68 -2.17 -11.48 8.70
CA ILE A 68 -2.52 -11.88 10.07
C ILE A 68 -4.04 -12.08 10.16
N GLY A 69 -4.47 -13.35 10.10
CA GLY A 69 -5.89 -13.70 10.09
C GLY A 69 -6.62 -13.51 11.42
N ASN A 70 -5.89 -13.46 12.54
CA ASN A 70 -6.43 -13.18 13.86
C ASN A 70 -5.63 -12.05 14.53
N PRO A 71 -5.95 -10.78 14.25
CA PRO A 71 -5.19 -9.63 14.75
C PRO A 71 -5.37 -9.43 16.24
N ALA A 72 -4.28 -9.48 17.01
CA ALA A 72 -4.31 -9.34 18.48
C ALA A 72 -4.86 -7.99 18.93
N ASP A 73 -4.53 -6.91 18.22
CA ASP A 73 -4.97 -5.54 18.49
C ASP A 73 -6.17 -5.12 17.60
N GLY A 74 -6.86 -6.09 16.97
CA GLY A 74 -7.94 -5.81 16.02
C GLY A 74 -9.07 -4.96 16.57
N PHE A 75 -9.47 -5.18 17.84
CA PHE A 75 -10.45 -4.35 18.54
C PHE A 75 -10.01 -2.88 18.60
N GLN A 76 -8.74 -2.62 18.97
CA GLN A 76 -8.21 -1.24 19.06
C GLN A 76 -8.18 -0.55 17.67
N VAL A 77 -7.99 -1.32 16.58
CA VAL A 77 -8.10 -0.77 15.22
C VAL A 77 -9.52 -0.33 14.94
N LEU A 78 -10.52 -1.18 15.22
CA LEU A 78 -11.94 -0.85 15.01
C LEU A 78 -12.33 0.41 15.79
N GLU A 79 -11.96 0.46 17.07
CA GLU A 79 -12.21 1.61 17.94
C GLU A 79 -11.56 2.89 17.37
N THR A 80 -10.27 2.84 17.00
CA THR A 80 -9.56 4.01 16.46
C THR A 80 -10.16 4.51 15.16
N VAL A 81 -10.50 3.60 14.23
CA VAL A 81 -11.11 3.97 12.94
C VAL A 81 -12.47 4.63 13.17
N ARG A 82 -13.30 4.07 14.04
CA ARG A 82 -14.63 4.62 14.37
C ARG A 82 -14.54 5.97 15.06
N GLU A 83 -13.71 6.10 16.07
CA GLU A 83 -13.51 7.36 16.83
C GLU A 83 -13.02 8.50 15.95
N THR A 84 -12.20 8.22 14.93
CA THR A 84 -11.66 9.23 14.03
C THR A 84 -12.58 9.51 12.83
N GLY A 85 -13.73 8.84 12.71
CA GLY A 85 -14.60 8.94 11.55
C GLY A 85 -13.96 8.38 10.28
N GLY A 86 -13.00 7.47 10.44
CA GLY A 86 -12.34 6.76 9.34
C GLY A 86 -13.18 5.62 8.77
N SER A 87 -12.59 4.90 7.85
CA SER A 87 -13.18 3.74 7.17
C SER A 87 -12.12 2.69 6.87
N GLY A 88 -12.46 1.65 6.14
CA GLY A 88 -11.51 0.65 5.69
C GLY A 88 -11.82 0.13 4.30
N ALA A 89 -10.77 -0.19 3.54
CA ALA A 89 -10.89 -0.86 2.26
C ALA A 89 -10.03 -2.12 2.21
N MET A 90 -10.53 -3.13 1.49
CA MET A 90 -9.79 -4.33 1.14
C MET A 90 -9.61 -4.41 -0.37
N VAL A 91 -8.44 -4.90 -0.79
CA VAL A 91 -8.02 -4.94 -2.19
C VAL A 91 -7.45 -6.31 -2.54
N ASN A 92 -7.66 -6.76 -3.76
CA ASN A 92 -7.11 -8.04 -4.22
C ASN A 92 -5.61 -7.94 -4.57
N ASP A 93 -4.97 -9.08 -4.79
CA ASP A 93 -3.53 -9.16 -5.04
C ASP A 93 -3.12 -8.45 -6.35
N GLU A 94 -3.96 -8.45 -7.38
CA GLU A 94 -3.72 -7.73 -8.63
C GLU A 94 -3.68 -6.20 -8.41
N GLN A 95 -4.66 -5.68 -7.66
CA GLN A 95 -4.70 -4.26 -7.27
C GLN A 95 -3.48 -3.87 -6.43
N ILE A 96 -3.00 -4.77 -5.57
CA ILE A 96 -1.77 -4.55 -4.77
C ILE A 96 -0.57 -4.41 -5.69
N VAL A 97 -0.39 -5.32 -6.65
CA VAL A 97 0.72 -5.29 -7.60
C VAL A 97 0.66 -4.04 -8.47
N ASP A 98 -0.50 -3.66 -8.95
CA ASP A 98 -0.67 -2.45 -9.77
C ASP A 98 -0.36 -1.18 -8.98
N ALA A 99 -0.72 -1.15 -7.69
CA ALA A 99 -0.37 -0.03 -6.80
C ALA A 99 1.14 0.05 -6.53
N ILE A 100 1.84 -1.10 -6.37
CA ILE A 100 3.31 -1.12 -6.26
C ILE A 100 3.95 -0.52 -7.52
N LYS A 101 3.49 -0.92 -8.71
CA LYS A 101 4.00 -0.39 -9.99
C LYS A 101 3.68 1.10 -10.14
N LEU A 102 2.46 1.51 -9.76
CA LEU A 102 2.06 2.90 -9.82
C LEU A 102 2.99 3.76 -8.97
N LEU A 103 3.19 3.40 -7.70
CA LEU A 103 4.04 4.12 -6.77
C LEU A 103 5.50 4.20 -7.25
N ALA A 104 6.03 3.08 -7.78
CA ALA A 104 7.38 3.05 -8.33
C ALA A 104 7.52 3.96 -9.57
N ARG A 105 6.52 4.01 -10.43
CA ARG A 105 6.54 4.79 -11.67
C ARG A 105 6.33 6.28 -11.46
N THR A 106 5.49 6.68 -10.50
CA THR A 106 5.14 8.09 -10.25
C THR A 106 6.04 8.75 -9.22
N GLU A 107 6.40 8.02 -8.17
CA GLU A 107 7.12 8.57 -7.01
C GLU A 107 8.55 8.03 -6.87
N GLY A 108 8.94 7.03 -7.69
CA GLY A 108 10.23 6.35 -7.54
C GLY A 108 10.34 5.49 -6.29
N ILE A 109 9.22 5.17 -5.64
CA ILE A 109 9.19 4.38 -4.40
C ILE A 109 8.83 2.93 -4.73
N PHE A 110 9.79 2.02 -4.52
CA PHE A 110 9.55 0.58 -4.60
C PHE A 110 9.18 0.03 -3.22
N THR A 111 7.90 -0.25 -3.04
CA THR A 111 7.35 -0.76 -1.76
C THR A 111 7.06 -2.25 -1.81
N GLU A 112 7.04 -2.89 -0.62
CA GLU A 112 6.47 -4.25 -0.44
C GLU A 112 4.93 -4.25 -0.59
N PRO A 113 4.28 -5.43 -0.70
CA PRO A 113 2.83 -5.53 -0.86
C PRO A 113 2.00 -4.80 0.22
N ALA A 114 2.50 -4.64 1.44
CA ALA A 114 1.81 -3.85 2.47
C ALA A 114 1.62 -2.38 2.07
N GLY A 115 2.66 -1.75 1.49
CA GLY A 115 2.55 -0.39 0.95
C GLY A 115 1.68 -0.32 -0.29
N GLY A 116 1.76 -1.33 -1.17
CA GLY A 116 0.84 -1.49 -2.31
C GLY A 116 -0.62 -1.58 -1.86
N THR A 117 -0.90 -2.36 -0.81
CA THR A 117 -2.23 -2.46 -0.20
C THR A 117 -2.71 -1.10 0.32
N THR A 118 -1.83 -0.32 0.95
CA THR A 118 -2.18 1.02 1.44
C THR A 118 -2.58 1.95 0.31
N LEU A 119 -1.80 2.02 -0.76
CA LEU A 119 -2.13 2.86 -1.91
C LEU A 119 -3.40 2.38 -2.62
N ALA A 120 -3.52 1.07 -2.91
CA ALA A 120 -4.69 0.51 -3.58
C ALA A 120 -5.98 0.76 -2.78
N ALA A 121 -5.96 0.56 -1.46
CA ALA A 121 -7.09 0.84 -0.59
C ALA A 121 -7.47 2.33 -0.57
N THR A 122 -6.48 3.22 -0.62
CA THR A 122 -6.73 4.66 -0.72
C THR A 122 -7.43 5.01 -2.03
N LEU A 123 -6.99 4.44 -3.15
CA LEU A 123 -7.65 4.64 -4.46
C LEU A 123 -9.10 4.14 -4.45
N VAL A 124 -9.38 3.02 -3.77
CA VAL A 124 -10.75 2.54 -3.57
C VAL A 124 -11.57 3.54 -2.77
N LEU A 125 -11.06 4.04 -1.64
CA LEU A 125 -11.77 4.98 -0.78
C LEU A 125 -12.04 6.34 -1.47
N VAL A 126 -11.11 6.80 -2.32
CA VAL A 126 -11.31 7.99 -3.17
C VAL A 126 -12.43 7.72 -4.19
N LYS A 127 -12.40 6.58 -4.86
CA LYS A 127 -13.43 6.19 -5.84
C LYS A 127 -14.82 6.04 -5.22
N GLU A 128 -14.88 5.59 -3.97
CA GLU A 128 -16.11 5.46 -3.19
C GLU A 128 -16.58 6.79 -2.57
N GLY A 129 -15.82 7.89 -2.74
CA GLY A 129 -16.15 9.20 -2.17
C GLY A 129 -15.98 9.30 -0.66
N VAL A 130 -15.26 8.35 -0.04
CA VAL A 130 -14.94 8.36 1.40
C VAL A 130 -13.79 9.33 1.70
N ILE A 131 -12.85 9.45 0.77
CA ILE A 131 -11.76 10.43 0.77
C ILE A 131 -12.05 11.39 -0.38
N ASP A 132 -12.12 12.69 -0.09
CA ASP A 132 -12.29 13.70 -1.11
C ASP A 132 -10.98 13.86 -1.90
N PRO A 133 -11.04 14.07 -3.24
CA PRO A 133 -9.83 14.34 -4.04
C PRO A 133 -9.00 15.54 -3.56
N ASP A 134 -9.64 16.51 -2.90
CA ASP A 134 -8.99 17.69 -2.36
C ASP A 134 -8.46 17.50 -0.93
N ASP A 135 -8.71 16.33 -0.31
CA ASP A 135 -8.17 16.01 1.02
C ASP A 135 -6.64 15.87 1.01
N SER A 136 -6.00 16.37 2.07
CA SER A 136 -4.59 16.08 2.33
C SER A 136 -4.43 14.70 2.92
N VAL A 137 -3.80 13.77 2.18
CA VAL A 137 -3.72 12.35 2.53
C VAL A 137 -2.27 11.95 2.82
N VAL A 138 -2.05 11.26 3.94
CA VAL A 138 -0.76 10.62 4.28
C VAL A 138 -0.88 9.11 4.14
N LEU A 139 -0.05 8.52 3.29
CA LEU A 139 0.06 7.08 3.10
C LEU A 139 1.20 6.50 3.95
N ALA A 140 0.90 5.53 4.81
CA ALA A 140 1.91 4.80 5.56
C ALA A 140 2.55 3.71 4.68
N ILE A 141 3.58 4.05 3.93
CA ILE A 141 4.38 3.11 3.13
C ILE A 141 5.47 2.51 4.03
N THR A 142 5.19 1.33 4.57
CA THR A 142 5.93 0.79 5.72
C THR A 142 7.14 -0.07 5.39
N GLY A 143 7.19 -0.68 4.22
CA GLY A 143 8.27 -1.60 3.88
C GLY A 143 8.81 -1.42 2.46
N ASN A 144 10.10 -1.76 2.30
CA ASN A 144 10.77 -1.70 1.02
C ASN A 144 10.50 -2.97 0.20
N GLY A 145 10.30 -2.84 -1.12
CA GLY A 145 9.96 -3.92 -2.04
C GLY A 145 11.05 -4.98 -2.20
N TYR A 146 12.31 -4.66 -1.91
CA TYR A 146 13.40 -5.65 -1.94
C TYR A 146 13.26 -6.79 -0.93
N LYS A 147 12.39 -6.64 0.07
CA LYS A 147 12.08 -7.74 1.02
C LYS A 147 11.22 -8.84 0.39
N THR A 148 10.47 -8.52 -0.65
CA THR A 148 9.46 -9.38 -1.29
C THR A 148 9.45 -9.16 -2.80
N SER A 149 10.63 -9.17 -3.42
CA SER A 149 10.78 -8.97 -4.87
C SER A 149 10.05 -10.03 -5.70
N ASP A 150 9.81 -11.20 -5.13
CA ASP A 150 8.99 -12.27 -5.70
C ASP A 150 7.54 -11.82 -6.00
N ALA A 151 6.98 -10.92 -5.22
CA ALA A 151 5.63 -10.39 -5.44
C ALA A 151 5.47 -9.62 -6.77
N VAL A 152 6.56 -9.20 -7.38
CA VAL A 152 6.59 -8.47 -8.65
C VAL A 152 7.51 -9.13 -9.69
N SER A 153 8.01 -10.35 -9.44
CA SER A 153 8.96 -11.05 -10.31
C SER A 153 8.46 -11.19 -11.75
N ASP A 154 7.17 -11.46 -11.93
CA ASP A 154 6.55 -11.63 -13.25
C ASP A 154 6.48 -10.33 -14.06
N TRP A 155 6.73 -9.19 -13.39
CA TRP A 155 6.66 -7.85 -13.99
C TRP A 155 8.02 -7.19 -14.16
N VAL A 156 9.06 -7.77 -13.57
CA VAL A 156 10.44 -7.31 -13.72
C VAL A 156 11.12 -8.17 -14.78
N THR A 157 11.66 -7.52 -15.81
CA THR A 157 12.42 -8.22 -16.84
C THR A 157 13.59 -8.97 -16.20
N THR A 158 13.70 -10.25 -16.42
CA THR A 158 14.84 -11.04 -15.93
C THR A 158 16.14 -10.43 -16.46
N PRO A 159 17.12 -10.11 -15.59
CA PRO A 159 18.40 -9.59 -16.07
C PRO A 159 19.06 -10.56 -17.04
N VAL A 160 19.51 -10.05 -18.18
CA VAL A 160 20.29 -10.85 -19.12
C VAL A 160 21.69 -11.00 -18.58
N GLN A 161 22.14 -12.25 -18.40
CA GLN A 161 23.53 -12.51 -18.04
C GLN A 161 24.42 -12.39 -19.26
N LEU A 162 25.38 -11.49 -19.21
CA LEU A 162 26.41 -11.31 -20.20
C LEU A 162 27.78 -11.68 -19.62
N GLY A 163 28.67 -12.20 -20.46
CA GLY A 163 30.07 -12.39 -20.07
C GLY A 163 30.79 -11.05 -19.90
N ARG A 164 32.06 -11.11 -19.44
CA ARG A 164 32.86 -9.91 -19.13
C ARG A 164 33.54 -9.32 -20.38
N SER A 165 32.89 -9.40 -21.54
CA SER A 165 33.47 -9.03 -22.83
C SER A 165 32.64 -7.90 -23.45
N LEU A 166 33.30 -6.83 -23.90
CA LEU A 166 32.68 -5.74 -24.66
C LEU A 166 32.00 -6.28 -25.92
N LYS A 167 32.64 -7.25 -26.59
CA LYS A 167 32.10 -7.87 -27.79
C LYS A 167 30.76 -8.57 -27.56
N GLU A 168 30.59 -9.24 -26.42
CA GLU A 168 29.31 -9.88 -26.05
C GLU A 168 28.23 -8.85 -25.73
N PHE A 169 28.61 -7.75 -25.07
CA PHE A 169 27.70 -6.64 -24.81
C PHE A 169 27.23 -5.97 -26.13
N GLU A 170 28.14 -5.68 -27.03
CA GLU A 170 27.82 -5.11 -28.37
C GLU A 170 26.94 -6.04 -29.19
N ALA A 171 27.24 -7.36 -29.19
CA ALA A 171 26.43 -8.34 -29.85
C ALA A 171 25.01 -8.43 -29.29
N TYR A 172 24.89 -8.36 -27.98
CA TYR A 172 23.59 -8.31 -27.29
C TYR A 172 22.79 -7.04 -27.65
N LEU A 173 23.44 -5.87 -27.67
CA LEU A 173 22.78 -4.63 -28.10
C LEU A 173 22.29 -4.69 -29.55
N GLY A 174 23.11 -5.26 -30.44
CA GLY A 174 22.75 -5.41 -31.85
C GLY A 174 21.66 -6.45 -32.13
N SER A 175 21.44 -7.40 -31.20
CA SER A 175 20.40 -8.42 -31.30
C SER A 175 19.05 -7.99 -30.74
N ARG A 176 18.99 -6.86 -30.01
CA ARG A 176 17.72 -6.32 -29.49
C ARG A 176 16.85 -5.81 -30.64
N PRO A 177 15.57 -6.24 -30.72
CA PRO A 177 14.61 -5.52 -31.55
C PRO A 177 14.64 -4.05 -31.07
N MET A 178 14.74 -3.10 -32.00
CA MET A 178 14.59 -1.68 -31.68
C MET A 178 13.16 -1.49 -31.15
N GLU A 179 12.94 -1.65 -29.86
CA GLU A 179 11.75 -1.10 -29.22
C GLU A 179 11.78 0.40 -29.49
N ALA A 180 10.75 0.87 -30.20
CA ALA A 180 10.58 2.27 -30.51
C ALA A 180 10.86 3.10 -29.23
N THR A 181 11.88 3.92 -29.27
CA THR A 181 12.22 4.88 -28.25
C THR A 181 10.93 5.58 -27.83
N ARG A 182 10.44 5.30 -26.62
CA ARG A 182 9.32 6.06 -26.05
C ARG A 182 9.73 7.52 -26.10
N LYS A 183 9.07 8.29 -26.97
CA LYS A 183 9.21 9.76 -26.94
C LYS A 183 8.96 10.20 -25.51
N PRO A 184 9.84 11.03 -24.93
CA PRO A 184 9.56 11.63 -23.64
C PRO A 184 8.22 12.39 -23.75
N PRO A 185 7.42 12.41 -22.68
CA PRO A 185 6.18 13.16 -22.66
C PRO A 185 6.53 14.63 -22.99
N THR A 186 5.91 15.14 -24.05
CA THR A 186 5.99 16.57 -24.37
C THR A 186 5.30 17.32 -23.25
N HIS A 187 6.09 18.07 -22.47
CA HIS A 187 5.53 19.08 -21.59
C HIS A 187 4.88 20.15 -22.46
N ASP A 188 3.59 20.06 -22.62
CA ASP A 188 2.80 21.14 -23.21
C ASP A 188 2.80 22.28 -22.19
N LYS A 189 3.46 23.37 -22.55
CA LYS A 189 3.43 24.63 -21.81
C LYS A 189 2.18 25.36 -22.29
N GLY A 190 1.11 25.25 -21.55
CA GLY A 190 -0.07 26.06 -21.63
C GLY A 190 -0.36 26.66 -20.26
#